data_12399fa3c8e832be0755efc2340d87dc
#
_entry.id   12399fa3c8e832be0755efc2340d87dc
#
_cell.length_a   1.000
_cell.length_b   1.000
_cell.length_c   1.000
_cell.angle_alpha   90.00
_cell.angle_beta   90.00
_cell.angle_gamma   90.00
#
_symmetry.space_group_name_H-M   'P 1'
#
loop_
_entity.id
_entity.type
_entity.pdbx_description
1 polymer ?
#
loop_
_entity_poly.entity_id
_entity_poly.type
_entity_poly.pdbx_seq_one_letter_code
_entity_poly.pdbx_strand_id
1 'polypeptide(L)'
;DKQKTITISDNGIGMNKDDLVGSLGTIARSGTKNFLEKLSGNSKKDSNLIGQFGVGFYSCFMVADKVEVLTKKALDKKGYLWKSDGQTGFSITESDKKECGTKITLYLNENGDEYTNRWSIDSIIKKYSDHIAFPIELHYTEEKDKKIENKVEQVNSASAFWKKTKSSLKDKDYNEFYKTLSGDTEDPFMHVHTQAEGNLVYSTLFYIPNKAPFDMYRADYKSGVKLYINRVFITDDDKELMPTYLRFVRGIIDSEDLPLNVSREILQKNQILEKIKKNSTKKLLTEFQTLLDSDKKKYFEFYDSYGIPLKEGLYQDFENKDALLDLMCFKTNKSDEYITLKEYVDTMKKDQKSIFFLTGAKLSELKNSPLLEVCNKKDIQVLLMDHEIDEMVFGAMQKYKDHDFKSINHANALEEIKDDKSTDDKKTKKDVDPLIKKVKKVLGEKVKDVVSSNRLSDSPACVVADSNDPTAQMQDLMRQMGQSGLPDSKPIFEINPDHKIIKKLSKMNKNKQFNDTVMLLFDQALLVSNIKIENPGEFIGRINKVLEKSL
;
A
#
# COMPACT_ATOMS: atom_id res chain seq x y z
N ASP A 1 11.10 -29.90 33.09
CA ASP A 1 9.73 -30.40 32.82
C ASP A 1 9.02 -30.96 34.07
N LYS A 2 9.64 -31.86 34.85
CA LYS A 2 8.98 -32.45 36.04
C LYS A 2 8.67 -31.45 37.16
N GLN A 3 9.44 -30.36 37.26
CA GLN A 3 9.28 -29.33 38.30
C GLN A 3 8.48 -28.12 37.81
N LYS A 4 8.02 -28.09 36.54
CA LYS A 4 7.34 -26.96 35.90
C LYS A 4 8.06 -25.63 36.18
N THR A 5 9.34 -25.56 35.86
CA THR A 5 10.15 -24.38 36.10
C THR A 5 10.82 -23.90 34.79
N ILE A 6 10.93 -22.58 34.62
CA ILE A 6 11.80 -21.94 33.66
C ILE A 6 12.90 -21.20 34.40
N THR A 7 14.12 -21.36 33.94
CA THR A 7 15.26 -20.64 34.48
C THR A 7 15.91 -19.76 33.43
N ILE A 8 16.08 -18.47 33.74
CA ILE A 8 16.76 -17.49 32.89
C ILE A 8 18.01 -17.04 33.63
N SER A 9 19.17 -17.14 32.99
CA SER A 9 20.45 -16.81 33.62
C SER A 9 21.26 -15.84 32.78
N ASP A 10 21.92 -14.88 33.40
CA ASP A 10 22.88 -13.98 32.80
C ASP A 10 24.20 -13.94 33.58
N ASN A 11 25.25 -13.52 32.90
CA ASN A 11 26.57 -13.27 33.45
C ASN A 11 26.87 -11.77 33.60
N GLY A 12 25.82 -10.96 33.78
CA GLY A 12 25.91 -9.51 33.92
C GLY A 12 26.47 -9.05 35.26
N ILE A 13 26.27 -7.76 35.55
CA ILE A 13 26.83 -7.13 36.76
C ILE A 13 26.27 -7.72 38.09
N GLY A 14 25.09 -8.34 38.04
CA GLY A 14 24.38 -8.84 39.23
C GLY A 14 23.88 -7.73 40.15
N MET A 15 23.37 -8.14 41.33
CA MET A 15 22.77 -7.25 42.32
C MET A 15 23.26 -7.61 43.73
N ASN A 16 23.47 -6.60 44.57
CA ASN A 16 23.63 -6.77 46.02
C ASN A 16 22.27 -6.63 46.73
N LYS A 17 22.28 -6.67 48.10
CA LYS A 17 21.06 -6.60 48.89
C LYS A 17 20.28 -5.29 48.65
N ASP A 18 20.99 -4.16 48.60
CA ASP A 18 20.37 -2.84 48.40
C ASP A 18 19.79 -2.69 46.99
N ASP A 19 20.48 -3.22 45.98
CA ASP A 19 19.98 -3.26 44.59
C ASP A 19 18.71 -4.12 44.50
N LEU A 20 18.66 -5.28 45.19
CA LEU A 20 17.48 -6.14 45.23
C LEU A 20 16.26 -5.44 45.85
N VAL A 21 16.45 -4.79 47.00
CA VAL A 21 15.39 -4.01 47.65
C VAL A 21 14.96 -2.84 46.75
N GLY A 22 15.93 -2.13 46.17
CA GLY A 22 15.68 -0.95 45.38
C GLY A 22 15.04 -1.24 44.00
N SER A 23 15.41 -2.35 43.36
CA SER A 23 14.98 -2.65 41.97
C SER A 23 13.91 -3.73 41.88
N LEU A 24 13.89 -4.72 42.75
CA LEU A 24 12.89 -5.78 42.76
C LEU A 24 11.90 -5.66 43.93
N GLY A 25 12.25 -4.93 44.99
CA GLY A 25 11.35 -4.65 46.11
C GLY A 25 10.52 -3.38 45.93
N THR A 26 10.73 -2.62 44.84
CA THR A 26 10.03 -1.37 44.57
C THR A 26 9.56 -1.35 43.11
N ILE A 27 8.24 -1.23 42.88
CA ILE A 27 7.65 -1.18 41.53
C ILE A 27 8.07 0.11 40.81
N ALA A 28 8.27 0.03 39.50
CA ALA A 28 8.62 1.15 38.60
C ALA A 28 9.98 1.83 38.95
N ARG A 29 10.92 1.09 39.48
CA ARG A 29 12.30 1.55 39.71
C ARG A 29 13.28 0.76 38.85
N SER A 30 14.02 1.46 37.99
CA SER A 30 14.96 0.84 37.05
C SER A 30 16.40 1.19 37.40
N GLY A 31 17.22 0.16 37.59
CA GLY A 31 18.68 0.30 37.72
C GLY A 31 19.32 0.81 36.43
N THR A 32 18.78 0.43 35.28
CA THR A 32 19.19 0.88 33.95
C THR A 32 19.00 2.38 33.80
N LYS A 33 17.86 2.94 34.24
CA LYS A 33 17.61 4.39 34.18
C LYS A 33 18.66 5.15 35.01
N ASN A 34 18.92 4.72 36.20
CA ASN A 34 19.94 5.32 37.08
C ASN A 34 21.37 5.22 36.51
N PHE A 35 21.66 4.15 35.76
CA PHE A 35 22.93 3.97 35.05
C PHE A 35 23.03 4.92 33.87
N LEU A 36 22.01 5.02 33.03
CA LEU A 36 21.94 5.92 31.87
C LEU A 36 22.05 7.41 32.29
N GLU A 37 21.49 7.79 33.44
CA GLU A 37 21.57 9.15 33.95
C GLU A 37 23.01 9.52 34.43
N LYS A 38 23.82 8.52 34.79
CA LYS A 38 25.23 8.70 35.18
C LYS A 38 26.21 8.70 34.01
N LEU A 39 25.78 8.23 32.82
CA LEU A 39 26.59 8.26 31.61
C LEU A 39 26.57 9.65 31.00
N SER A 40 27.72 10.15 30.58
CA SER A 40 27.88 11.44 29.89
C SER A 40 28.42 11.26 28.49
N GLY A 41 28.05 12.19 27.59
CA GLY A 41 28.59 12.24 26.23
C GLY A 41 28.18 11.06 25.34
N ASN A 42 29.09 10.60 24.48
CA ASN A 42 28.82 9.54 23.49
C ASN A 42 28.48 8.19 24.13
N SER A 43 29.00 7.89 25.32
CA SER A 43 28.70 6.64 26.03
C SER A 43 27.21 6.47 26.35
N LYS A 44 26.45 7.57 26.47
CA LYS A 44 24.99 7.53 26.65
C LYS A 44 24.26 7.13 25.37
N LYS A 45 24.77 7.53 24.21
CA LYS A 45 24.22 7.16 22.89
C LYS A 45 24.54 5.73 22.50
N ASP A 46 25.69 5.22 22.96
CA ASP A 46 26.15 3.86 22.62
C ASP A 46 25.55 2.77 23.51
N SER A 47 24.84 3.14 24.59
CA SER A 47 24.24 2.18 25.52
C SER A 47 22.85 1.74 25.04
N ASN A 48 22.78 0.64 24.31
CA ASN A 48 21.54 -0.03 23.87
C ASN A 48 20.81 -0.75 25.02
N LEU A 49 20.56 -0.05 26.14
CA LEU A 49 19.93 -0.64 27.31
C LEU A 49 18.40 -0.55 27.25
N ILE A 50 17.72 -1.69 27.39
CA ILE A 50 16.29 -1.88 27.11
C ILE A 50 15.41 -1.60 28.34
N GLY A 51 15.86 -1.99 29.55
CA GLY A 51 15.05 -1.98 30.78
C GLY A 51 14.95 -0.61 31.48
N GLN A 52 14.13 0.32 30.97
CA GLN A 52 14.06 1.69 31.54
C GLN A 52 12.96 1.90 32.60
N PHE A 53 11.89 1.09 32.60
CA PHE A 53 10.68 1.35 33.40
C PHE A 53 10.65 0.60 34.76
N GLY A 54 11.41 -0.49 34.91
CA GLY A 54 11.43 -1.29 36.14
C GLY A 54 10.13 -2.04 36.44
N VAL A 55 9.30 -2.32 35.40
CA VAL A 55 8.02 -3.04 35.56
C VAL A 55 8.01 -4.39 34.85
N GLY A 56 8.83 -4.59 33.83
CA GLY A 56 8.83 -5.80 32.99
C GLY A 56 9.11 -7.08 33.81
N PHE A 57 9.90 -7.01 34.85
CA PHE A 57 10.17 -8.14 35.75
C PHE A 57 8.89 -8.71 36.37
N TYR A 58 7.95 -7.86 36.75
CA TYR A 58 6.72 -8.33 37.43
C TYR A 58 5.77 -9.10 36.54
N SER A 59 5.93 -9.02 35.21
CA SER A 59 5.14 -9.83 34.28
C SER A 59 5.36 -11.35 34.45
N CYS A 60 6.47 -11.76 35.09
CA CYS A 60 6.72 -13.16 35.41
C CYS A 60 5.65 -13.77 36.32
N PHE A 61 5.00 -12.96 37.20
CA PHE A 61 3.91 -13.42 38.05
C PHE A 61 2.58 -13.68 37.31
N MET A 62 2.47 -13.32 36.03
CA MET A 62 1.33 -13.73 35.20
C MET A 62 1.36 -15.24 34.88
N VAL A 63 2.56 -15.83 34.88
CA VAL A 63 2.80 -17.22 34.48
C VAL A 63 3.44 -18.07 35.58
N ALA A 64 3.75 -17.47 36.72
CA ALA A 64 4.42 -18.17 37.85
C ALA A 64 3.80 -17.80 39.19
N ASP A 65 3.62 -18.80 40.06
CA ASP A 65 3.15 -18.62 41.45
C ASP A 65 4.28 -18.22 42.40
N LYS A 66 5.51 -18.45 42.00
CA LYS A 66 6.70 -18.16 42.80
C LYS A 66 7.88 -17.83 41.90
N VAL A 67 8.64 -16.82 42.28
CA VAL A 67 9.86 -16.40 41.60
C VAL A 67 11.03 -16.38 42.57
N GLU A 68 12.15 -16.97 42.17
CA GLU A 68 13.41 -16.94 42.89
C GLU A 68 14.48 -16.23 42.05
N VAL A 69 15.19 -15.26 42.63
CA VAL A 69 16.29 -14.54 42.00
C VAL A 69 17.56 -14.76 42.78
N LEU A 70 18.45 -15.58 42.26
CA LEU A 70 19.77 -15.84 42.83
C LEU A 70 20.80 -14.95 42.10
N THR A 71 21.39 -13.99 42.82
CA THR A 71 22.26 -12.99 42.19
C THR A 71 23.49 -12.69 43.04
N LYS A 72 24.56 -12.26 42.38
CA LYS A 72 25.77 -11.75 43.01
C LYS A 72 26.32 -10.59 42.22
N LYS A 73 26.49 -9.45 42.86
CA LYS A 73 27.07 -8.26 42.25
C LYS A 73 28.56 -8.44 41.98
N ALA A 74 29.02 -7.93 40.85
CA ALA A 74 30.43 -7.92 40.50
C ALA A 74 31.24 -7.19 41.59
N LEU A 75 32.39 -7.74 41.97
CA LEU A 75 33.29 -7.30 43.01
C LEU A 75 32.78 -7.51 44.47
N ASP A 76 31.53 -7.87 44.69
CA ASP A 76 31.02 -8.17 46.01
C ASP A 76 31.41 -9.59 46.45
N LYS A 77 31.57 -9.78 47.79
CA LYS A 77 31.96 -11.08 48.34
C LYS A 77 30.79 -12.05 48.50
N LYS A 78 29.56 -11.53 48.68
CA LYS A 78 28.38 -12.31 49.00
C LYS A 78 27.38 -12.31 47.87
N GLY A 79 26.72 -13.44 47.64
CA GLY A 79 25.52 -13.56 46.83
C GLY A 79 24.25 -13.47 47.67
N TYR A 80 23.11 -13.27 47.00
CA TYR A 80 21.80 -13.16 47.66
C TYR A 80 20.76 -13.93 46.89
N LEU A 81 19.80 -14.49 47.63
CA LEU A 81 18.60 -15.15 47.09
C LEU A 81 17.38 -14.34 47.51
N TRP A 82 16.73 -13.72 46.53
CA TRP A 82 15.45 -13.04 46.67
C TRP A 82 14.33 -14.02 46.26
N LYS A 83 13.22 -14.04 47.04
CA LYS A 83 12.06 -14.88 46.78
C LYS A 83 10.78 -14.08 46.98
N SER A 84 9.78 -14.28 46.08
CA SER A 84 8.44 -13.72 46.20
C SER A 84 7.41 -14.61 45.56
N ASP A 85 6.18 -14.52 46.06
CA ASP A 85 4.95 -15.07 45.46
C ASP A 85 4.13 -14.00 44.70
N GLY A 86 4.63 -12.77 44.62
CA GLY A 86 3.96 -11.65 43.97
C GLY A 86 2.79 -11.04 44.77
N GLN A 87 2.41 -11.60 45.93
CA GLN A 87 1.25 -11.20 46.74
C GLN A 87 1.62 -10.74 48.15
N THR A 88 2.41 -11.53 48.85
CA THR A 88 2.67 -11.31 50.27
C THR A 88 3.95 -10.53 50.55
N GLY A 89 4.72 -10.18 49.51
CA GLY A 89 6.00 -9.47 49.65
C GLY A 89 7.18 -10.33 49.21
N PHE A 90 8.35 -10.06 49.76
CA PHE A 90 9.58 -10.77 49.40
C PHE A 90 10.48 -11.03 50.59
N SER A 91 11.36 -12.02 50.47
CA SER A 91 12.43 -12.31 51.39
C SER A 91 13.80 -12.27 50.72
N ILE A 92 14.84 -11.88 51.45
CA ILE A 92 16.23 -11.90 50.96
C ILE A 92 17.08 -12.64 51.95
N THR A 93 17.80 -13.66 51.48
CA THR A 93 18.75 -14.45 52.26
C THR A 93 20.14 -14.43 51.61
N GLU A 94 21.20 -14.52 52.38
CA GLU A 94 22.55 -14.69 51.83
C GLU A 94 22.70 -16.05 51.14
N SER A 95 23.52 -16.09 50.09
CA SER A 95 23.80 -17.30 49.31
C SER A 95 25.30 -17.42 48.99
N ASP A 96 25.75 -18.66 48.75
CA ASP A 96 27.14 -18.97 48.38
C ASP A 96 27.42 -18.90 46.87
N LYS A 97 26.59 -18.15 46.11
CA LYS A 97 26.82 -17.95 44.66
C LYS A 97 28.22 -17.37 44.42
N LYS A 98 29.06 -18.09 43.68
CA LYS A 98 30.46 -17.73 43.43
C LYS A 98 30.64 -16.74 42.30
N GLU A 99 29.91 -16.94 41.20
CA GLU A 99 30.02 -16.14 39.98
C GLU A 99 29.08 -14.93 40.04
N CYS A 100 29.51 -13.80 39.45
CA CYS A 100 28.63 -12.65 39.24
C CYS A 100 27.54 -12.95 38.21
N GLY A 101 26.49 -12.13 38.19
CA GLY A 101 25.33 -12.30 37.33
C GLY A 101 24.08 -12.74 38.08
N THR A 102 23.00 -12.96 37.33
CA THR A 102 21.67 -13.26 37.89
C THR A 102 21.09 -14.53 37.30
N LYS A 103 20.44 -15.32 38.15
CA LYS A 103 19.67 -16.51 37.80
C LYS A 103 18.25 -16.36 38.34
N ILE A 104 17.26 -16.28 37.44
CA ILE A 104 15.84 -16.15 37.77
C ILE A 104 15.19 -17.51 37.51
N THR A 105 14.51 -18.06 38.52
CA THR A 105 13.73 -19.30 38.39
C THR A 105 12.26 -19.00 38.62
N LEU A 106 11.45 -19.28 37.61
CA LEU A 106 10.01 -19.17 37.62
C LEU A 106 9.38 -20.53 37.91
N TYR A 107 8.58 -20.64 38.97
CA TYR A 107 7.75 -21.81 39.25
C TYR A 107 6.38 -21.58 38.60
N LEU A 108 6.15 -22.23 37.46
CA LEU A 108 5.03 -21.95 36.59
C LEU A 108 3.70 -22.35 37.21
N ASN A 109 2.69 -21.50 37.02
CA ASN A 109 1.28 -21.77 37.30
C ASN A 109 0.60 -22.42 36.06
N GLU A 110 -0.74 -22.62 36.12
CA GLU A 110 -1.50 -23.22 35.03
C GLU A 110 -1.42 -22.43 33.73
N ASN A 111 -1.35 -21.07 33.78
CA ASN A 111 -1.19 -20.23 32.61
C ASN A 111 0.21 -20.32 31.97
N GLY A 112 1.19 -20.82 32.73
CA GLY A 112 2.56 -20.98 32.29
C GLY A 112 2.89 -22.38 31.72
N ASP A 113 1.96 -23.33 31.74
CA ASP A 113 2.21 -24.72 31.33
C ASP A 113 2.74 -24.87 29.89
N GLU A 114 2.29 -24.04 28.97
CA GLU A 114 2.77 -24.02 27.57
C GLU A 114 4.26 -23.69 27.44
N TYR A 115 4.82 -22.91 28.37
CA TYR A 115 6.24 -22.51 28.37
C TYR A 115 7.19 -23.57 28.92
N THR A 116 6.69 -24.73 29.31
CA THR A 116 7.54 -25.90 29.58
C THR A 116 8.02 -26.58 28.30
N ASN A 117 7.40 -26.23 27.15
CA ASN A 117 7.75 -26.79 25.85
C ASN A 117 8.90 -26.01 25.20
N ARG A 118 9.94 -26.73 24.76
CA ARG A 118 11.10 -26.20 24.05
C ARG A 118 10.70 -25.34 22.84
N TRP A 119 9.78 -25.84 22.02
CA TRP A 119 9.38 -25.18 20.77
C TRP A 119 8.62 -23.88 21.02
N SER A 120 7.83 -23.81 22.09
CA SER A 120 7.16 -22.57 22.52
C SER A 120 8.18 -21.51 22.91
N ILE A 121 9.20 -21.87 23.68
CA ILE A 121 10.28 -20.95 24.09
C ILE A 121 11.10 -20.50 22.88
N ASP A 122 11.50 -21.43 22.00
CA ASP A 122 12.23 -21.10 20.77
C ASP A 122 11.44 -20.10 19.90
N SER A 123 10.17 -20.36 19.68
CA SER A 123 9.27 -19.50 18.90
C SER A 123 9.15 -18.08 19.50
N ILE A 124 9.00 -17.97 20.82
CA ILE A 124 8.91 -16.69 21.52
C ILE A 124 10.23 -15.92 21.41
N ILE A 125 11.36 -16.59 21.63
CA ILE A 125 12.68 -15.95 21.51
C ILE A 125 12.90 -15.45 20.08
N LYS A 126 12.64 -16.27 19.08
CA LYS A 126 12.74 -15.88 17.66
C LYS A 126 11.83 -14.71 17.30
N LYS A 127 10.62 -14.68 17.84
CA LYS A 127 9.67 -13.59 17.57
C LYS A 127 10.10 -12.26 18.20
N TYR A 128 10.50 -12.26 19.47
CA TYR A 128 10.66 -11.02 20.23
C TYR A 128 12.11 -10.62 20.52
N SER A 129 13.06 -11.55 20.46
CA SER A 129 14.43 -11.38 20.92
C SER A 129 15.48 -11.88 19.94
N ASP A 130 15.11 -12.21 18.70
CA ASP A 130 16.04 -12.76 17.70
C ASP A 130 17.23 -11.85 17.44
N HIS A 131 17.02 -10.55 17.44
CA HIS A 131 18.00 -9.55 17.02
C HIS A 131 18.66 -8.78 18.14
N ILE A 132 18.39 -9.10 19.41
CA ILE A 132 19.10 -8.50 20.53
C ILE A 132 20.59 -8.86 20.47
N ALA A 133 21.46 -7.94 20.95
CA ALA A 133 22.91 -8.06 20.76
C ALA A 133 23.59 -9.19 21.56
N PHE A 134 22.84 -9.95 22.34
CA PHE A 134 23.35 -11.01 23.20
C PHE A 134 22.88 -12.39 22.71
N PRO A 135 23.77 -13.40 22.63
CA PRO A 135 23.34 -14.76 22.33
C PRO A 135 22.43 -15.30 23.43
N ILE A 136 21.36 -15.96 23.04
CA ILE A 136 20.45 -16.68 23.94
C ILE A 136 20.64 -18.16 23.68
N GLU A 137 21.12 -18.86 24.69
CA GLU A 137 21.32 -20.30 24.68
C GLU A 137 20.15 -21.00 25.37
N LEU A 138 19.48 -21.89 24.67
CA LEU A 138 18.43 -22.73 25.21
C LEU A 138 19.02 -24.07 25.66
N HIS A 139 18.94 -24.33 26.96
CA HIS A 139 19.37 -25.57 27.60
C HIS A 139 18.15 -26.47 27.76
N TYR A 140 18.20 -27.67 27.21
CA TYR A 140 17.09 -28.63 27.25
C TYR A 140 17.59 -30.07 27.31
N THR A 141 16.70 -30.98 27.69
CA THR A 141 16.96 -32.43 27.68
C THR A 141 16.24 -33.07 26.52
N GLU A 142 16.92 -33.96 25.80
CA GLU A 142 16.35 -34.76 24.74
C GLU A 142 16.50 -36.26 25.11
N GLU A 143 15.44 -37.02 24.98
CA GLU A 143 15.49 -38.48 25.15
C GLU A 143 15.80 -39.11 23.79
N LYS A 144 16.99 -39.71 23.69
CA LYS A 144 17.43 -40.46 22.52
C LYS A 144 17.86 -41.85 22.96
N ASP A 145 17.29 -42.87 22.35
CA ASP A 145 17.60 -44.30 22.68
C ASP A 145 17.47 -44.62 24.18
N LYS A 146 16.45 -44.09 24.88
CA LYS A 146 16.23 -44.22 26.34
C LYS A 146 17.31 -43.57 27.21
N LYS A 147 18.18 -42.75 26.65
CA LYS A 147 19.16 -41.92 27.41
C LYS A 147 18.75 -40.49 27.34
N ILE A 148 18.80 -39.81 28.49
CA ILE A 148 18.54 -38.37 28.59
C ILE A 148 19.87 -37.64 28.32
N GLU A 149 19.93 -36.86 27.22
CA GLU A 149 21.09 -36.03 26.88
C GLU A 149 20.76 -34.55 27.16
N ASN A 150 21.68 -33.84 27.80
CA ASN A 150 21.59 -32.39 27.92
C ASN A 150 22.10 -31.75 26.64
N LYS A 151 21.32 -30.86 26.07
CA LYS A 151 21.69 -30.08 24.88
C LYS A 151 21.68 -28.60 25.17
N VAL A 152 22.53 -27.87 24.46
CA VAL A 152 22.60 -26.41 24.46
C VAL A 152 22.59 -25.96 23.02
N GLU A 153 21.72 -25.02 22.70
CA GLU A 153 21.56 -24.47 21.36
C GLU A 153 21.34 -22.96 21.42
N GLN A 154 22.11 -22.22 20.62
CA GLN A 154 21.82 -20.80 20.45
C GLN A 154 20.57 -20.65 19.59
N VAL A 155 19.53 -20.00 20.11
CA VAL A 155 18.21 -19.90 19.48
C VAL A 155 17.90 -18.55 18.85
N ASN A 156 18.76 -17.55 19.03
CA ASN A 156 18.60 -16.24 18.39
C ASN A 156 19.79 -15.91 17.49
N SER A 157 19.57 -14.99 16.53
CA SER A 157 20.61 -14.53 15.61
C SER A 157 21.67 -13.65 16.28
N ALA A 158 21.36 -13.06 17.43
CA ALA A 158 22.22 -12.14 18.21
C ALA A 158 22.81 -10.97 17.40
N SER A 159 22.21 -10.68 16.24
CA SER A 159 22.64 -9.62 15.35
C SER A 159 21.45 -9.03 14.60
N ALA A 160 21.50 -7.72 14.35
CA ALA A 160 20.53 -7.03 13.54
C ALA A 160 21.11 -6.82 12.12
N PHE A 161 20.58 -7.55 11.15
CA PHE A 161 21.07 -7.51 9.76
C PHE A 161 21.08 -6.06 9.21
N TRP A 162 20.03 -5.29 9.49
CA TRP A 162 19.84 -3.90 9.04
C TRP A 162 20.77 -2.87 9.71
N LYS A 163 21.53 -3.28 10.74
CA LYS A 163 22.57 -2.45 11.39
C LYS A 163 23.97 -2.69 10.79
N LYS A 164 24.12 -3.71 9.94
CA LYS A 164 25.41 -3.95 9.26
C LYS A 164 25.66 -2.87 8.21
N THR A 165 26.94 -2.53 8.01
CA THR A 165 27.33 -1.56 6.97
C THR A 165 26.98 -2.08 5.59
N LYS A 166 26.39 -1.24 4.74
CA LYS A 166 25.96 -1.62 3.39
C LYS A 166 27.09 -2.20 2.54
N SER A 167 28.31 -1.64 2.68
CA SER A 167 29.48 -2.11 1.96
C SER A 167 29.93 -3.54 2.32
N SER A 168 29.47 -4.06 3.47
CA SER A 168 29.77 -5.43 3.91
C SER A 168 28.75 -6.46 3.42
N LEU A 169 27.65 -6.03 2.79
CA LEU A 169 26.53 -6.86 2.37
C LEU A 169 26.47 -7.00 0.86
N LYS A 170 26.11 -8.19 0.38
CA LYS A 170 25.87 -8.51 -1.03
C LYS A 170 24.38 -8.75 -1.27
N ASP A 171 23.95 -8.68 -2.52
CA ASP A 171 22.54 -8.94 -2.89
C ASP A 171 22.05 -10.30 -2.38
N LYS A 172 22.92 -11.32 -2.41
CA LYS A 172 22.58 -12.64 -1.85
C LYS A 172 22.21 -12.57 -0.37
N ASP A 173 22.93 -11.77 0.43
CA ASP A 173 22.67 -11.65 1.87
C ASP A 173 21.31 -10.95 2.10
N TYR A 174 20.98 -9.94 1.29
CA TYR A 174 19.67 -9.28 1.31
C TYR A 174 18.54 -10.23 0.93
N ASN A 175 18.73 -11.05 -0.11
CA ASN A 175 17.73 -12.00 -0.59
C ASN A 175 17.45 -13.11 0.45
N GLU A 176 18.50 -13.67 1.07
CA GLU A 176 18.36 -14.67 2.13
C GLU A 176 17.63 -14.09 3.35
N PHE A 177 17.98 -12.85 3.73
CA PHE A 177 17.30 -12.18 4.83
C PHE A 177 15.82 -11.89 4.51
N TYR A 178 15.51 -11.47 3.28
CA TYR A 178 14.12 -11.28 2.82
C TYR A 178 13.29 -12.56 2.98
N LYS A 179 13.79 -13.69 2.52
CA LYS A 179 13.10 -14.98 2.63
C LYS A 179 12.82 -15.38 4.08
N THR A 180 13.78 -15.12 4.95
CA THR A 180 13.61 -15.35 6.39
C THR A 180 12.57 -14.41 7.01
N LEU A 181 12.56 -13.13 6.60
CA LEU A 181 11.69 -12.11 7.14
C LEU A 181 10.23 -12.26 6.70
N SER A 182 10.02 -12.56 5.41
CA SER A 182 8.71 -12.60 4.76
C SER A 182 8.09 -13.99 4.71
N GLY A 183 8.89 -15.05 4.82
CA GLY A 183 8.47 -16.43 4.53
C GLY A 183 8.29 -16.72 3.04
N ASP A 184 8.68 -15.79 2.17
CA ASP A 184 8.65 -15.98 0.72
C ASP A 184 9.75 -16.94 0.26
N THR A 185 9.52 -17.63 -0.84
CA THR A 185 10.50 -18.55 -1.46
C THR A 185 11.26 -17.91 -2.61
N GLU A 186 10.71 -16.86 -3.21
CA GLU A 186 11.34 -16.12 -4.31
C GLU A 186 12.23 -14.99 -3.76
N ASP A 187 13.16 -14.52 -4.60
CA ASP A 187 13.94 -13.33 -4.28
C ASP A 187 13.06 -12.08 -4.38
N PRO A 188 13.34 -11.01 -3.63
CA PRO A 188 12.60 -9.76 -3.75
C PRO A 188 12.89 -9.10 -5.09
N PHE A 189 11.94 -8.32 -5.59
CA PHE A 189 12.13 -7.50 -6.79
C PHE A 189 13.24 -6.45 -6.59
N MET A 190 13.24 -5.81 -5.43
CA MET A 190 14.28 -4.86 -5.01
C MET A 190 14.31 -4.70 -3.50
N HIS A 191 15.41 -4.14 -2.98
CA HIS A 191 15.54 -3.75 -1.59
C HIS A 191 16.00 -2.29 -1.45
N VAL A 192 15.62 -1.66 -0.35
CA VAL A 192 16.02 -0.29 0.00
C VAL A 192 16.50 -0.28 1.46
N HIS A 193 17.80 -0.13 1.65
CA HIS A 193 18.42 -0.09 2.97
C HIS A 193 18.84 1.34 3.30
N THR A 194 18.37 1.88 4.44
CA THR A 194 18.71 3.24 4.90
C THR A 194 19.21 3.19 6.35
N GLN A 195 20.28 3.91 6.62
CA GLN A 195 20.80 4.18 7.96
C GLN A 195 20.88 5.70 8.10
N ALA A 196 20.03 6.26 8.97
CA ALA A 196 19.95 7.68 9.22
C ALA A 196 20.63 7.99 10.55
N GLU A 197 21.56 8.94 10.50
CA GLU A 197 22.29 9.46 11.66
C GLU A 197 22.11 10.98 11.70
N GLY A 198 21.86 11.52 12.86
CA GLY A 198 21.67 12.97 13.03
C GLY A 198 20.65 13.30 14.12
N ASN A 199 19.65 14.13 13.80
CA ASN A 199 18.59 14.51 14.74
C ASN A 199 17.67 13.34 15.11
N LEU A 200 17.60 12.31 14.26
CA LEU A 200 16.90 11.06 14.49
C LEU A 200 17.80 9.92 14.03
N VAL A 201 17.99 8.95 14.93
CA VAL A 201 18.78 7.75 14.66
C VAL A 201 17.83 6.58 14.41
N TYR A 202 17.82 6.11 13.16
CA TYR A 202 17.03 4.94 12.78
C TYR A 202 17.63 4.22 11.56
N SER A 203 17.29 2.96 11.44
CA SER A 203 17.62 2.15 10.27
C SER A 203 16.35 1.60 9.66
N THR A 204 16.28 1.56 8.33
CA THR A 204 15.19 0.89 7.62
C THR A 204 15.75 -0.06 6.58
N LEU A 205 15.12 -1.21 6.44
CA LEU A 205 15.39 -2.15 5.37
C LEU A 205 14.05 -2.59 4.79
N PHE A 206 13.74 -2.07 3.62
CA PHE A 206 12.50 -2.36 2.91
C PHE A 206 12.75 -3.25 1.71
N TYR A 207 11.79 -4.09 1.42
CA TYR A 207 11.75 -4.99 0.28
C TYR A 207 10.45 -4.82 -0.49
N ILE A 208 10.55 -4.92 -1.79
CA ILE A 208 9.40 -5.03 -2.69
C ILE A 208 9.33 -6.49 -3.11
N PRO A 209 8.25 -7.22 -2.85
CA PRO A 209 8.07 -8.59 -3.33
C PRO A 209 8.12 -8.65 -4.86
N ASN A 210 8.60 -9.77 -5.40
CA ASN A 210 8.63 -9.97 -6.85
C ASN A 210 7.21 -10.10 -7.45
N LYS A 211 6.29 -10.67 -6.68
CA LYS A 211 4.87 -10.79 -7.02
C LYS A 211 4.01 -10.11 -5.98
N ALA A 212 2.96 -9.46 -6.43
CA ALA A 212 1.99 -8.86 -5.52
C ALA A 212 1.34 -9.95 -4.63
N PRO A 213 1.29 -9.75 -3.30
CA PRO A 213 0.59 -10.67 -2.40
C PRO A 213 -0.88 -10.81 -2.83
N PHE A 214 -1.36 -12.06 -2.94
CA PHE A 214 -2.71 -12.34 -3.40
C PHE A 214 -3.82 -11.75 -2.51
N ASP A 215 -3.49 -11.50 -1.26
CA ASP A 215 -4.38 -10.96 -0.22
C ASP A 215 -4.23 -9.45 -0.02
N MET A 216 -3.42 -8.77 -0.84
CA MET A 216 -3.07 -7.35 -0.69
C MET A 216 -4.28 -6.40 -0.62
N TYR A 217 -5.41 -6.79 -1.23
CA TYR A 217 -6.64 -5.99 -1.27
C TYR A 217 -7.68 -6.41 -0.23
N ARG A 218 -7.36 -7.37 0.65
CA ARG A 218 -8.25 -7.77 1.72
C ARG A 218 -8.25 -6.75 2.86
N ALA A 219 -9.38 -6.60 3.52
CA ALA A 219 -9.53 -5.66 4.66
C ALA A 219 -8.66 -6.03 5.88
N ASP A 220 -8.36 -7.32 6.02
CA ASP A 220 -7.52 -7.89 7.09
C ASP A 220 -6.04 -8.02 6.70
N TYR A 221 -5.63 -7.44 5.55
CA TYR A 221 -4.25 -7.47 5.10
C TYR A 221 -3.31 -6.75 6.06
N LYS A 222 -2.20 -7.38 6.39
CA LYS A 222 -1.14 -6.82 7.26
C LYS A 222 -0.04 -6.17 6.43
N SER A 223 0.43 -5.01 6.84
CA SER A 223 1.41 -4.20 6.09
C SER A 223 2.75 -4.91 5.86
N GLY A 224 3.10 -5.91 6.69
CA GLY A 224 4.36 -6.65 6.57
C GLY A 224 5.63 -5.87 6.91
N VAL A 225 5.51 -4.64 7.41
CA VAL A 225 6.61 -3.86 7.98
C VAL A 225 6.64 -4.08 9.49
N LYS A 226 7.81 -4.45 10.01
CA LYS A 226 8.02 -4.71 11.43
C LYS A 226 8.72 -3.53 12.08
N LEU A 227 8.21 -3.09 13.23
CA LEU A 227 8.85 -2.04 14.02
C LEU A 227 9.69 -2.67 15.13
N TYR A 228 10.92 -2.18 15.22
CA TYR A 228 11.85 -2.46 16.32
C TYR A 228 12.24 -1.15 16.99
N ILE A 229 12.51 -1.22 18.28
CA ILE A 229 13.14 -0.15 19.06
C ILE A 229 14.34 -0.75 19.76
N ASN A 230 15.54 -0.24 19.46
CA ASN A 230 16.79 -0.80 19.96
C ASN A 230 16.89 -2.33 19.74
N ARG A 231 16.53 -2.80 18.53
CA ARG A 231 16.53 -4.22 18.10
C ARG A 231 15.50 -5.10 18.82
N VAL A 232 14.63 -4.52 19.64
CA VAL A 232 13.52 -5.23 20.29
C VAL A 232 12.28 -5.11 19.44
N PHE A 233 11.65 -6.23 19.10
CA PHE A 233 10.42 -6.27 18.34
C PHE A 233 9.28 -5.60 19.11
N ILE A 234 8.54 -4.72 18.44
CA ILE A 234 7.40 -3.99 19.00
C ILE A 234 6.10 -4.46 18.35
N THR A 235 6.01 -4.36 17.02
CA THR A 235 4.80 -4.75 16.28
C THR A 235 5.09 -5.09 14.82
N ASP A 236 4.22 -5.89 14.21
CA ASP A 236 4.21 -6.22 12.78
C ASP A 236 2.91 -5.83 12.07
N ASP A 237 2.01 -5.13 12.74
CA ASP A 237 0.66 -4.82 12.26
C ASP A 237 0.28 -3.34 12.44
N ASP A 238 1.26 -2.45 12.50
CA ASP A 238 0.95 -1.03 12.64
C ASP A 238 0.79 -0.36 11.26
N LYS A 239 -0.46 -0.03 10.91
CA LYS A 239 -0.82 0.71 9.69
C LYS A 239 -0.26 2.15 9.67
N GLU A 240 0.20 2.64 10.83
CA GLU A 240 0.86 3.94 10.95
C GLU A 240 2.33 3.93 10.44
N LEU A 241 2.92 2.76 10.23
CA LEU A 241 4.31 2.64 9.77
C LEU A 241 4.52 3.04 8.30
N MET A 242 3.52 2.77 7.45
CA MET A 242 3.58 3.06 6.02
C MET A 242 2.23 3.56 5.50
N PRO A 243 2.20 4.42 4.45
CA PRO A 243 0.96 4.78 3.77
C PRO A 243 0.28 3.55 3.16
N THR A 244 -1.05 3.54 3.13
CA THR A 244 -1.83 2.41 2.62
C THR A 244 -1.48 2.04 1.17
N TYR A 245 -1.14 3.01 0.35
CA TYR A 245 -0.75 2.78 -1.05
C TYR A 245 0.63 2.11 -1.20
N LEU A 246 1.43 2.03 -0.13
CA LEU A 246 2.69 1.27 -0.05
C LEU A 246 2.54 -0.03 0.76
N ARG A 247 1.33 -0.52 0.96
CA ARG A 247 1.04 -1.74 1.77
C ARG A 247 1.75 -2.99 1.28
N PHE A 248 2.19 -3.04 0.02
CA PHE A 248 2.97 -4.13 -0.52
C PHE A 248 4.42 -4.17 -0.02
N VAL A 249 4.90 -3.09 0.59
CA VAL A 249 6.25 -3.01 1.14
C VAL A 249 6.37 -3.95 2.35
N ARG A 250 7.43 -4.71 2.38
CA ARG A 250 7.82 -5.56 3.51
C ARG A 250 9.11 -5.03 4.11
N GLY A 251 9.36 -5.32 5.37
CA GLY A 251 10.65 -4.89 5.91
C GLY A 251 10.68 -4.54 7.37
N ILE A 252 11.64 -3.71 7.71
CA ILE A 252 11.96 -3.36 9.09
C ILE A 252 12.18 -1.85 9.21
N ILE A 253 11.67 -1.30 10.30
CA ILE A 253 12.02 0.00 10.85
C ILE A 253 12.60 -0.25 12.25
N ASP A 254 13.80 0.22 12.53
CA ASP A 254 14.43 0.15 13.87
C ASP A 254 14.90 1.53 14.28
N SER A 255 14.30 2.09 15.32
CA SER A 255 14.64 3.41 15.85
C SER A 255 15.24 3.32 17.26
N GLU A 256 16.24 4.17 17.51
CA GLU A 256 16.84 4.33 18.83
C GLU A 256 16.16 5.46 19.63
N ASP A 257 15.52 6.40 18.94
CA ASP A 257 14.94 7.61 19.51
C ASP A 257 13.43 7.49 19.82
N LEU A 258 12.76 6.42 19.35
CA LEU A 258 11.36 6.22 19.67
C LEU A 258 11.19 5.90 21.15
N PRO A 259 10.40 6.69 21.89
CA PRO A 259 10.14 6.39 23.30
C PRO A 259 9.29 5.12 23.41
N LEU A 260 9.76 4.18 24.23
CA LEU A 260 8.93 3.07 24.66
C LEU A 260 7.99 3.57 25.77
N ASN A 261 6.71 3.21 25.72
CA ASN A 261 5.85 3.28 26.88
C ASN A 261 5.95 1.98 27.70
N VAL A 262 5.33 1.96 28.88
CA VAL A 262 5.37 0.82 29.80
C VAL A 262 4.78 -0.46 29.18
N SER A 263 3.73 -0.32 28.36
CA SER A 263 3.03 -1.42 27.67
C SER A 263 3.72 -1.87 26.37
N ARG A 264 4.76 -1.15 25.93
CA ARG A 264 5.39 -1.32 24.61
C ARG A 264 4.41 -1.13 23.45
N GLU A 265 3.29 -0.49 23.68
CA GLU A 265 2.38 -0.05 22.62
C GLU A 265 2.90 1.24 22.01
N ILE A 266 2.66 1.41 20.72
CA ILE A 266 3.01 2.66 20.04
C ILE A 266 2.10 3.76 20.57
N LEU A 267 2.70 4.86 21.02
CA LEU A 267 1.94 6.05 21.37
C LEU A 267 1.24 6.56 20.09
N GLN A 268 -0.08 6.51 20.07
CA GLN A 268 -0.88 7.12 19.00
C GLN A 268 -0.40 8.56 18.77
N LYS A 269 -0.08 8.91 17.50
CA LYS A 269 0.46 10.22 17.07
C LYS A 269 1.86 10.58 17.59
N ASN A 270 2.81 9.67 17.46
CA ASN A 270 4.21 9.97 17.78
C ASN A 270 4.87 10.75 16.62
N GLN A 271 5.32 11.98 16.89
CA GLN A 271 5.98 12.84 15.89
C GLN A 271 7.26 12.24 15.29
N ILE A 272 7.99 11.42 16.05
CA ILE A 272 9.20 10.73 15.55
C ILE A 272 8.79 9.69 14.51
N LEU A 273 7.77 8.88 14.83
CA LEU A 273 7.26 7.86 13.92
C LEU A 273 6.73 8.49 12.61
N GLU A 274 5.98 9.58 12.70
CA GLU A 274 5.52 10.32 11.52
C GLU A 274 6.68 10.83 10.64
N LYS A 275 7.76 11.33 11.25
CA LYS A 275 8.95 11.74 10.51
C LYS A 275 9.65 10.55 9.83
N ILE A 276 9.77 9.41 10.52
CA ILE A 276 10.35 8.20 9.95
C ILE A 276 9.50 7.72 8.76
N LYS A 277 8.16 7.65 8.93
CA LYS A 277 7.21 7.31 7.87
C LYS A 277 7.37 8.22 6.65
N LYS A 278 7.34 9.54 6.85
CA LYS A 278 7.50 10.53 5.79
C LYS A 278 8.83 10.38 5.03
N ASN A 279 9.94 10.23 5.75
CA ASN A 279 11.26 10.06 5.15
C ASN A 279 11.36 8.72 4.40
N SER A 280 10.81 7.65 4.96
CA SER A 280 10.78 6.32 4.35
C SER A 280 9.96 6.31 3.06
N THR A 281 8.78 6.95 3.07
CA THR A 281 7.92 7.12 1.91
C THR A 281 8.66 7.87 0.80
N LYS A 282 9.24 9.03 1.12
CA LYS A 282 10.01 9.82 0.15
C LYS A 282 11.19 9.05 -0.43
N LYS A 283 11.90 8.27 0.42
CA LYS A 283 13.03 7.44 -0.04
C LYS A 283 12.57 6.36 -1.01
N LEU A 284 11.47 5.66 -0.71
CA LEU A 284 10.91 4.63 -1.59
C LEU A 284 10.50 5.21 -2.94
N LEU A 285 9.77 6.33 -2.97
CA LEU A 285 9.37 7.00 -4.22
C LEU A 285 10.60 7.45 -5.02
N THR A 286 11.65 7.95 -4.36
CA THR A 286 12.92 8.30 -5.03
C THR A 286 13.60 7.07 -5.64
N GLU A 287 13.59 5.93 -4.96
CA GLU A 287 14.16 4.68 -5.51
C GLU A 287 13.35 4.14 -6.68
N PHE A 288 12.01 4.28 -6.65
CA PHE A 288 11.16 3.93 -7.79
C PHE A 288 11.44 4.84 -8.99
N GLN A 289 11.66 6.15 -8.76
CA GLN A 289 12.07 7.06 -9.83
C GLN A 289 13.45 6.71 -10.39
N THR A 290 14.40 6.38 -9.53
CA THR A 290 15.73 5.94 -9.94
C THR A 290 15.65 4.66 -10.81
N LEU A 291 14.78 3.73 -10.44
CA LEU A 291 14.53 2.53 -11.23
C LEU A 291 13.92 2.87 -12.60
N LEU A 292 12.93 3.75 -12.64
CA LEU A 292 12.30 4.21 -13.87
C LEU A 292 13.31 4.88 -14.82
N ASP A 293 14.21 5.68 -14.27
CA ASP A 293 15.22 6.40 -15.06
C ASP A 293 16.36 5.49 -15.54
N SER A 294 16.74 4.46 -14.77
CA SER A 294 17.86 3.58 -15.06
C SER A 294 17.49 2.30 -15.80
N ASP A 295 16.35 1.70 -15.50
CA ASP A 295 15.85 0.46 -16.12
C ASP A 295 14.31 0.52 -16.25
N LYS A 296 13.88 1.21 -17.29
CA LYS A 296 12.48 1.44 -17.59
C LYS A 296 11.67 0.15 -17.78
N LYS A 297 12.28 -0.88 -18.36
CA LYS A 297 11.62 -2.17 -18.57
C LYS A 297 11.32 -2.85 -17.23
N LYS A 298 12.32 -2.90 -16.37
CA LYS A 298 12.16 -3.44 -15.01
C LYS A 298 11.13 -2.62 -14.20
N TYR A 299 11.11 -1.30 -14.38
CA TYR A 299 10.08 -0.46 -13.74
C TYR A 299 8.68 -0.81 -14.23
N PHE A 300 8.47 -1.09 -15.51
CA PHE A 300 7.16 -1.48 -16.04
C PHE A 300 6.69 -2.83 -15.49
N GLU A 301 7.58 -3.80 -15.30
CA GLU A 301 7.26 -5.07 -14.60
C GLU A 301 6.80 -4.82 -13.15
N PHE A 302 7.45 -3.90 -12.45
CA PHE A 302 7.01 -3.42 -11.14
C PHE A 302 5.64 -2.72 -11.21
N TYR A 303 5.45 -1.85 -12.19
CA TYR A 303 4.22 -1.07 -12.37
C TYR A 303 3.01 -1.96 -12.70
N ASP A 304 3.21 -3.03 -13.46
CA ASP A 304 2.16 -4.04 -13.72
C ASP A 304 1.63 -4.68 -12.43
N SER A 305 2.49 -4.87 -11.44
CA SER A 305 2.12 -5.47 -10.16
C SER A 305 1.58 -4.45 -9.13
N TYR A 306 2.12 -3.22 -9.13
CA TYR A 306 1.93 -2.25 -8.06
C TYR A 306 1.41 -0.88 -8.52
N GLY A 307 1.13 -0.71 -9.81
CA GLY A 307 0.62 0.55 -10.35
C GLY A 307 -0.73 0.98 -9.76
N ILE A 308 -1.63 0.03 -9.51
CA ILE A 308 -2.92 0.32 -8.88
C ILE A 308 -2.76 0.88 -7.47
N PRO A 309 -2.03 0.24 -6.54
CA PRO A 309 -1.74 0.84 -5.24
C PRO A 309 -1.09 2.23 -5.33
N LEU A 310 -0.12 2.43 -6.25
CA LEU A 310 0.51 3.74 -6.41
C LEU A 310 -0.48 4.82 -6.86
N LYS A 311 -1.46 4.49 -7.71
CA LYS A 311 -2.55 5.40 -8.10
C LYS A 311 -3.42 5.80 -6.91
N GLU A 312 -3.66 4.90 -5.95
CA GLU A 312 -4.36 5.24 -4.69
C GLU A 312 -3.63 6.35 -3.92
N GLY A 313 -2.29 6.39 -4.01
CA GLY A 313 -1.47 7.44 -3.40
C GLY A 313 -1.80 8.84 -3.91
N LEU A 314 -2.18 8.98 -5.18
CA LEU A 314 -2.57 10.27 -5.76
C LEU A 314 -3.80 10.90 -5.09
N TYR A 315 -4.66 10.07 -4.51
CA TYR A 315 -5.85 10.50 -3.78
C TYR A 315 -5.60 10.69 -2.28
N GLN A 316 -4.61 9.99 -1.71
CA GLN A 316 -4.37 9.93 -0.26
C GLN A 316 -3.21 10.81 0.20
N ASP A 317 -2.17 10.98 -0.62
CA ASP A 317 -0.90 11.63 -0.25
C ASP A 317 -0.63 12.89 -1.08
N PHE A 318 -1.20 13.99 -0.64
CA PHE A 318 -1.05 15.28 -1.31
C PHE A 318 0.38 15.84 -1.25
N GLU A 319 1.17 15.48 -0.23
CA GLU A 319 2.56 15.95 -0.10
C GLU A 319 3.48 15.33 -1.16
N ASN A 320 3.25 14.09 -1.55
CA ASN A 320 4.05 13.36 -2.54
C ASN A 320 3.37 13.26 -3.91
N LYS A 321 2.30 14.03 -4.14
CA LYS A 321 1.48 13.98 -5.35
C LYS A 321 2.30 14.12 -6.63
N ASP A 322 3.20 15.10 -6.71
CA ASP A 322 4.01 15.34 -7.92
C ASP A 322 4.97 14.18 -8.18
N ALA A 323 5.62 13.66 -7.12
CA ALA A 323 6.48 12.49 -7.24
C ALA A 323 5.70 11.24 -7.67
N LEU A 324 4.47 11.07 -7.18
CA LEU A 324 3.60 9.97 -7.61
C LEU A 324 3.17 10.14 -9.07
N LEU A 325 2.83 11.36 -9.52
CA LEU A 325 2.47 11.63 -10.92
C LEU A 325 3.64 11.33 -11.87
N ASP A 326 4.87 11.68 -11.49
CA ASP A 326 6.06 11.35 -12.30
C ASP A 326 6.29 9.84 -12.46
N LEU A 327 5.77 9.03 -11.54
CA LEU A 327 5.83 7.56 -11.57
C LEU A 327 4.68 6.90 -12.36
N MET A 328 3.65 7.66 -12.77
CA MET A 328 2.49 7.09 -13.47
C MET A 328 2.82 6.74 -14.91
N CYS A 329 2.39 5.55 -15.31
CA CYS A 329 2.59 5.04 -16.66
C CYS A 329 1.25 4.60 -17.27
N PHE A 330 1.09 4.83 -18.56
CA PHE A 330 -0.15 4.53 -19.29
C PHE A 330 0.16 3.98 -20.67
N LYS A 331 -0.71 3.13 -21.18
CA LYS A 331 -0.78 2.79 -22.60
C LYS A 331 -1.55 3.89 -23.35
N THR A 332 -1.42 3.92 -24.66
CA THR A 332 -2.04 4.99 -25.47
C THR A 332 -2.78 4.42 -26.67
N ASN A 333 -3.54 5.27 -27.34
CA ASN A 333 -4.15 4.91 -28.63
C ASN A 333 -3.13 4.59 -29.73
N LYS A 334 -1.85 4.96 -29.55
CA LYS A 334 -0.77 4.76 -30.52
C LYS A 334 0.15 3.60 -30.22
N SER A 335 0.26 3.19 -28.94
CA SER A 335 1.21 2.16 -28.51
C SER A 335 0.64 1.28 -27.39
N ASP A 336 1.01 0.00 -27.44
CA ASP A 336 0.76 -0.97 -26.37
C ASP A 336 1.80 -0.91 -25.24
N GLU A 337 2.89 -0.21 -25.48
CA GLU A 337 3.92 0.01 -24.46
C GLU A 337 3.52 1.15 -23.53
N TYR A 338 3.96 1.06 -22.30
CA TYR A 338 3.78 2.13 -21.33
C TYR A 338 4.60 3.37 -21.69
N ILE A 339 4.00 4.53 -21.48
CA ILE A 339 4.69 5.82 -21.47
C ILE A 339 4.43 6.53 -20.14
N THR A 340 5.37 7.35 -19.69
CA THR A 340 5.21 8.22 -18.54
C THR A 340 4.42 9.48 -18.92
N LEU A 341 3.88 10.21 -17.93
CA LEU A 341 3.27 11.51 -18.17
C LEU A 341 4.28 12.53 -18.75
N LYS A 342 5.54 12.43 -18.36
CA LYS A 342 6.61 13.27 -18.93
C LYS A 342 6.78 13.01 -20.42
N GLU A 343 6.87 11.75 -20.84
CA GLU A 343 7.00 11.39 -22.24
C GLU A 343 5.76 11.79 -23.05
N TYR A 344 4.57 11.68 -22.45
CA TYR A 344 3.36 12.18 -23.11
C TYR A 344 3.48 13.68 -23.40
N VAL A 345 3.87 14.48 -22.41
CA VAL A 345 4.05 15.93 -22.56
C VAL A 345 5.13 16.27 -23.60
N ASP A 346 6.24 15.53 -23.61
CA ASP A 346 7.34 15.72 -24.58
C ASP A 346 6.89 15.41 -26.02
N THR A 347 5.86 14.59 -26.22
CA THR A 347 5.31 14.24 -27.54
C THR A 347 4.05 15.03 -27.93
N MET A 348 3.58 15.93 -27.08
CA MET A 348 2.42 16.79 -27.36
C MET A 348 2.67 17.71 -28.57
N LYS A 349 1.62 17.99 -29.33
CA LYS A 349 1.68 18.99 -30.41
C LYS A 349 1.85 20.40 -29.84
N LYS A 350 2.48 21.30 -30.61
CA LYS A 350 2.75 22.70 -30.16
C LYS A 350 1.51 23.45 -29.68
N ASP A 351 0.35 23.18 -30.29
CA ASP A 351 -0.91 23.86 -29.96
C ASP A 351 -1.76 23.09 -28.94
N GLN A 352 -1.31 21.91 -28.52
CA GLN A 352 -2.00 21.10 -27.52
C GLN A 352 -1.63 21.59 -26.12
N LYS A 353 -2.64 21.93 -25.32
CA LYS A 353 -2.47 22.44 -23.95
C LYS A 353 -2.80 21.41 -22.89
N SER A 354 -3.58 20.40 -23.24
CA SER A 354 -4.13 19.43 -22.30
C SER A 354 -3.63 18.01 -22.54
N ILE A 355 -3.52 17.26 -21.47
CA ILE A 355 -3.28 15.81 -21.48
C ILE A 355 -4.64 15.15 -21.65
N PHE A 356 -4.85 14.50 -22.80
CA PHE A 356 -6.09 13.78 -23.08
C PHE A 356 -6.03 12.36 -22.55
N PHE A 357 -7.11 11.92 -21.92
CA PHE A 357 -7.25 10.54 -21.48
C PHE A 357 -8.66 10.01 -21.74
N LEU A 358 -8.76 8.69 -21.87
CA LEU A 358 -9.98 7.94 -22.03
C LEU A 358 -10.03 6.85 -20.94
N THR A 359 -11.07 6.85 -20.14
CA THR A 359 -11.30 5.82 -19.11
C THR A 359 -12.29 4.77 -19.60
N GLY A 360 -12.12 3.53 -19.15
CA GLY A 360 -13.02 2.43 -19.47
C GLY A 360 -12.62 1.12 -18.79
N ALA A 361 -13.42 0.06 -19.00
CA ALA A 361 -13.25 -1.19 -18.28
C ALA A 361 -12.09 -2.07 -18.80
N LYS A 362 -11.77 -1.97 -20.10
CA LYS A 362 -10.74 -2.82 -20.72
C LYS A 362 -9.99 -2.09 -21.82
N LEU A 363 -8.68 -2.27 -21.84
CA LEU A 363 -7.81 -1.66 -22.85
C LEU A 363 -8.24 -1.96 -24.30
N SER A 364 -8.66 -3.20 -24.60
CA SER A 364 -9.12 -3.59 -25.93
C SER A 364 -10.38 -2.85 -26.41
N GLU A 365 -11.27 -2.52 -25.48
CA GLU A 365 -12.48 -1.74 -25.73
C GLU A 365 -12.13 -0.26 -25.93
N LEU A 366 -11.25 0.29 -25.09
CA LEU A 366 -10.77 1.66 -25.20
C LEU A 366 -10.12 1.93 -26.55
N LYS A 367 -9.27 1.04 -27.05
CA LYS A 367 -8.59 1.17 -28.34
C LYS A 367 -9.56 1.25 -29.53
N ASN A 368 -10.70 0.60 -29.42
CA ASN A 368 -11.73 0.57 -30.45
C ASN A 368 -12.85 1.61 -30.23
N SER A 369 -12.67 2.51 -29.27
CA SER A 369 -13.68 3.51 -28.95
C SER A 369 -13.84 4.56 -30.06
N PRO A 370 -15.08 4.86 -30.48
CA PRO A 370 -15.35 5.96 -31.41
C PRO A 370 -14.86 7.32 -30.92
N LEU A 371 -14.70 7.49 -29.61
CA LEU A 371 -14.21 8.72 -29.02
C LEU A 371 -12.77 9.06 -29.44
N LEU A 372 -12.01 8.08 -29.93
CA LEU A 372 -10.64 8.25 -30.40
C LEU A 372 -10.52 8.66 -31.86
N GLU A 373 -11.59 8.59 -32.67
CA GLU A 373 -11.53 8.74 -34.12
C GLU A 373 -10.85 10.04 -34.57
N VAL A 374 -11.27 11.19 -34.04
CA VAL A 374 -10.64 12.48 -34.40
C VAL A 374 -9.21 12.58 -33.86
N CYS A 375 -8.93 12.02 -32.69
CA CYS A 375 -7.58 12.02 -32.13
C CYS A 375 -6.63 11.19 -33.01
N ASN A 376 -7.07 10.02 -33.45
CA ASN A 376 -6.32 9.18 -34.39
C ASN A 376 -6.10 9.87 -35.72
N LYS A 377 -7.15 10.48 -36.30
CA LYS A 377 -7.08 11.22 -37.58
C LYS A 377 -6.15 12.42 -37.52
N LYS A 378 -6.13 13.12 -36.40
CA LYS A 378 -5.27 14.29 -36.19
C LYS A 378 -3.92 13.92 -35.54
N ASP A 379 -3.61 12.65 -35.42
CA ASP A 379 -2.39 12.15 -34.82
C ASP A 379 -2.13 12.71 -33.41
N ILE A 380 -3.18 12.75 -32.57
CA ILE A 380 -3.12 13.17 -31.16
C ILE A 380 -3.07 11.93 -30.29
N GLN A 381 -2.13 11.94 -29.36
CA GLN A 381 -2.00 10.87 -28.39
C GLN A 381 -3.02 11.02 -27.26
N VAL A 382 -3.61 9.91 -26.83
CA VAL A 382 -4.58 9.83 -25.74
C VAL A 382 -4.16 8.71 -24.78
N LEU A 383 -4.09 9.00 -23.50
CA LEU A 383 -3.82 8.00 -22.46
C LEU A 383 -5.03 7.09 -22.32
N LEU A 384 -4.80 5.78 -22.31
CA LEU A 384 -5.84 4.77 -22.11
C LEU A 384 -5.76 4.28 -20.66
N MET A 385 -6.81 4.50 -19.91
CA MET A 385 -6.90 4.25 -18.48
C MET A 385 -7.97 3.18 -18.23
N ASP A 386 -7.52 1.95 -17.98
CA ASP A 386 -8.35 0.75 -17.91
C ASP A 386 -8.55 0.18 -16.51
N HIS A 387 -8.14 0.92 -15.49
CA HIS A 387 -8.41 0.57 -14.08
C HIS A 387 -9.57 1.40 -13.53
N GLU A 388 -10.46 0.80 -12.73
CA GLU A 388 -11.59 1.51 -12.13
C GLU A 388 -11.18 2.73 -11.30
N ILE A 389 -10.03 2.66 -10.62
CA ILE A 389 -9.50 3.77 -9.84
C ILE A 389 -9.11 4.99 -10.70
N ASP A 390 -8.81 4.80 -11.97
CA ASP A 390 -8.38 5.89 -12.85
C ASP A 390 -9.47 6.94 -13.01
N GLU A 391 -10.73 6.51 -13.12
CA GLU A 391 -11.87 7.42 -13.23
C GLU A 391 -11.97 8.33 -11.98
N MET A 392 -11.81 7.76 -10.79
CA MET A 392 -11.87 8.50 -9.54
C MET A 392 -10.69 9.44 -9.37
N VAL A 393 -9.48 8.97 -9.66
CA VAL A 393 -8.24 9.72 -9.44
C VAL A 393 -8.08 10.82 -10.49
N PHE A 394 -8.15 10.47 -11.77
CA PHE A 394 -7.89 11.42 -12.87
C PHE A 394 -9.10 12.27 -13.21
N GLY A 395 -10.32 11.84 -12.89
CA GLY A 395 -11.51 12.68 -12.94
C GLY A 395 -11.45 13.88 -11.99
N ALA A 396 -10.80 13.71 -10.84
CA ALA A 396 -10.58 14.78 -9.85
C ALA A 396 -9.24 15.52 -10.04
N MET A 397 -8.32 14.98 -10.85
CA MET A 397 -7.00 15.53 -11.09
C MET A 397 -7.08 16.72 -12.05
N GLN A 398 -6.61 17.89 -11.61
CA GLN A 398 -6.66 19.08 -12.45
C GLN A 398 -5.48 19.18 -13.42
N LYS A 399 -4.26 19.00 -12.92
CA LYS A 399 -3.04 19.30 -13.70
C LYS A 399 -1.90 18.32 -13.42
N TYR A 400 -1.08 18.13 -14.45
CA TYR A 400 0.29 17.67 -14.32
C TYR A 400 1.21 18.76 -14.90
N LYS A 401 2.06 19.34 -14.05
CA LYS A 401 2.85 20.54 -14.38
C LYS A 401 1.93 21.65 -14.90
N ASP A 402 2.18 22.16 -16.09
CA ASP A 402 1.42 23.26 -16.71
C ASP A 402 0.23 22.77 -17.59
N HIS A 403 -0.02 21.45 -17.65
CA HIS A 403 -1.02 20.85 -18.55
C HIS A 403 -2.24 20.35 -17.80
N ASP A 404 -3.43 20.74 -18.24
CA ASP A 404 -4.69 20.27 -17.67
C ASP A 404 -4.99 18.84 -18.13
N PHE A 405 -5.53 17.99 -17.24
CA PHE A 405 -6.10 16.71 -17.61
C PHE A 405 -7.50 16.90 -18.19
N LYS A 406 -7.78 16.29 -19.36
CA LYS A 406 -9.10 16.31 -19.98
C LYS A 406 -9.54 14.91 -20.39
N SER A 407 -10.62 14.43 -19.77
CA SER A 407 -11.26 13.19 -20.16
C SER A 407 -12.05 13.37 -21.46
N ILE A 408 -11.70 12.60 -22.48
CA ILE A 408 -12.46 12.60 -23.73
C ILE A 408 -13.82 11.89 -23.63
N ASN A 409 -14.16 11.32 -22.48
CA ASN A 409 -15.51 10.84 -22.17
C ASN A 409 -16.52 12.00 -22.02
N HIS A 410 -16.05 13.27 -21.94
CA HIS A 410 -16.89 14.45 -21.81
C HIS A 410 -17.04 15.22 -23.14
N ALA A 411 -18.18 15.91 -23.29
CA ALA A 411 -18.58 16.58 -24.54
C ALA A 411 -17.57 17.64 -25.03
N ASN A 412 -17.03 18.47 -24.14
CA ASN A 412 -16.22 19.64 -24.50
C ASN A 412 -14.72 19.39 -24.45
N ALA A 413 -14.27 18.14 -24.20
CA ALA A 413 -12.86 17.82 -23.98
C ALA A 413 -11.95 18.21 -25.16
N LEU A 414 -12.44 18.06 -26.38
CA LEU A 414 -11.68 18.23 -27.63
C LEU A 414 -11.86 19.60 -28.29
N GLU A 415 -12.34 20.62 -27.56
CA GLU A 415 -12.56 21.96 -28.13
C GLU A 415 -11.30 22.65 -28.63
N GLU A 416 -10.17 22.43 -27.98
CA GLU A 416 -8.86 23.01 -28.36
C GLU A 416 -8.29 22.39 -29.65
N ILE A 417 -8.83 21.26 -30.10
CA ILE A 417 -8.37 20.54 -31.32
C ILE A 417 -9.10 21.03 -32.56
N LYS A 418 -10.07 21.94 -32.44
CA LYS A 418 -10.85 22.44 -33.56
C LYS A 418 -9.97 23.23 -34.53
N ASP A 419 -10.08 22.93 -35.84
CA ASP A 419 -9.46 23.74 -36.88
C ASP A 419 -10.23 25.06 -37.04
N ASP A 420 -9.56 26.19 -36.90
CA ASP A 420 -10.14 27.55 -37.10
C ASP A 420 -10.62 27.84 -38.55
N LYS A 421 -10.48 26.87 -39.46
CA LYS A 421 -10.60 27.11 -40.92
C LYS A 421 -11.68 26.32 -41.64
N SER A 422 -12.79 25.95 -41.07
CA SER A 422 -13.87 25.38 -41.89
C SER A 422 -15.10 26.28 -41.93
N THR A 423 -15.15 27.15 -42.96
CA THR A 423 -16.39 27.83 -43.40
C THR A 423 -17.49 26.84 -43.82
N ASP A 424 -17.14 25.58 -44.13
CA ASP A 424 -18.07 24.50 -44.45
C ASP A 424 -18.80 23.95 -43.22
N ASP A 425 -18.20 24.02 -41.98
CA ASP A 425 -18.85 23.58 -40.75
C ASP A 425 -20.14 24.34 -40.41
N LYS A 426 -20.23 25.62 -40.80
CA LYS A 426 -21.43 26.44 -40.55
C LYS A 426 -22.61 26.05 -41.46
N LYS A 427 -22.37 25.54 -42.68
CA LYS A 427 -23.43 25.06 -43.56
C LYS A 427 -23.93 23.69 -43.12
N THR A 428 -23.04 22.76 -42.85
CA THR A 428 -23.38 21.40 -42.39
C THR A 428 -24.17 21.41 -41.10
N LYS A 429 -23.84 22.31 -40.16
CA LYS A 429 -24.59 22.47 -38.90
C LYS A 429 -26.04 22.92 -39.11
N LYS A 430 -26.29 23.87 -39.99
CA LYS A 430 -27.68 24.34 -40.29
C LYS A 430 -28.56 23.27 -40.93
N ASP A 431 -27.99 22.39 -41.75
CA ASP A 431 -28.71 21.32 -42.44
C ASP A 431 -29.07 20.15 -41.51
N VAL A 432 -28.36 19.98 -40.38
CA VAL A 432 -28.56 18.88 -39.43
C VAL A 432 -29.47 19.26 -38.25
N ASP A 433 -29.62 20.56 -37.95
CA ASP A 433 -30.48 21.04 -36.84
C ASP A 433 -31.90 20.46 -36.83
N PRO A 434 -32.60 20.32 -38.02
CA PRO A 434 -33.92 19.69 -38.07
C PRO A 434 -33.90 18.21 -37.66
N LEU A 435 -32.84 17.48 -38.02
CA LEU A 435 -32.66 16.08 -37.63
C LEU A 435 -32.41 15.95 -36.12
N ILE A 436 -31.52 16.77 -35.57
CA ILE A 436 -31.21 16.80 -34.14
C ILE A 436 -32.51 16.97 -33.32
N LYS A 437 -33.36 17.92 -33.70
CA LYS A 437 -34.65 18.14 -33.05
C LYS A 437 -35.58 16.91 -33.13
N LYS A 438 -35.61 16.22 -34.29
CA LYS A 438 -36.39 14.99 -34.46
C LYS A 438 -35.87 13.86 -33.60
N VAL A 439 -34.54 13.65 -33.57
CA VAL A 439 -33.86 12.63 -32.75
C VAL A 439 -34.07 12.88 -31.27
N LYS A 440 -33.88 14.13 -30.83
CA LYS A 440 -34.11 14.52 -29.43
C LYS A 440 -35.56 14.24 -28.99
N LYS A 441 -36.54 14.49 -29.88
CA LYS A 441 -37.95 14.18 -29.60
C LYS A 441 -38.24 12.67 -29.48
N VAL A 442 -37.48 11.82 -30.19
CA VAL A 442 -37.61 10.35 -30.09
C VAL A 442 -36.98 9.82 -28.80
N LEU A 443 -35.80 10.31 -28.46
CA LEU A 443 -35.05 9.85 -27.29
C LEU A 443 -35.64 10.40 -25.95
N GLY A 444 -36.26 11.61 -26.01
CA GLY A 444 -36.93 12.22 -24.85
C GLY A 444 -36.02 12.31 -23.61
N GLU A 445 -36.50 11.72 -22.54
CA GLU A 445 -35.82 11.74 -21.23
C GLU A 445 -34.56 10.84 -21.13
N LYS A 446 -34.25 10.05 -22.18
CA LYS A 446 -33.09 9.14 -22.17
C LYS A 446 -31.75 9.86 -22.38
N VAL A 447 -31.79 11.08 -22.86
CA VAL A 447 -30.60 11.90 -23.15
C VAL A 447 -30.77 13.29 -22.57
N LYS A 448 -29.66 13.90 -22.18
CA LYS A 448 -29.62 15.32 -21.79
C LYS A 448 -29.74 16.21 -22.99
N ASP A 449 -28.99 15.89 -24.05
CA ASP A 449 -29.06 16.60 -25.34
C ASP A 449 -28.68 15.70 -26.52
N VAL A 450 -28.96 16.19 -27.73
CA VAL A 450 -28.50 15.62 -28.99
C VAL A 450 -27.75 16.69 -29.74
N VAL A 451 -26.52 16.42 -30.16
CA VAL A 451 -25.65 17.39 -30.83
C VAL A 451 -24.94 16.80 -32.05
N SER A 452 -24.48 17.68 -32.93
CA SER A 452 -23.59 17.29 -34.01
C SER A 452 -22.19 16.98 -33.47
N SER A 453 -21.65 15.82 -33.81
CA SER A 453 -20.32 15.41 -33.35
C SER A 453 -19.21 16.11 -34.15
N ASN A 454 -18.16 16.50 -33.43
CA ASN A 454 -16.89 16.97 -34.01
C ASN A 454 -15.77 15.93 -33.87
N ARG A 455 -16.07 14.81 -33.20
CA ARG A 455 -15.07 13.77 -32.87
C ARG A 455 -15.21 12.52 -33.72
N LEU A 456 -16.36 12.33 -34.37
CA LEU A 456 -16.62 11.16 -35.18
C LEU A 456 -16.23 11.38 -36.66
N SER A 457 -15.58 10.38 -37.26
CA SER A 457 -15.28 10.32 -38.68
C SER A 457 -15.91 9.09 -39.35
N ASP A 458 -15.83 7.95 -38.71
CA ASP A 458 -16.25 6.65 -39.27
C ASP A 458 -17.51 6.09 -38.61
N SER A 459 -17.75 6.42 -37.35
CA SER A 459 -18.93 5.97 -36.59
C SER A 459 -20.12 6.91 -36.81
N PRO A 460 -21.38 6.38 -36.80
CA PRO A 460 -22.58 7.19 -36.98
C PRO A 460 -22.95 8.03 -35.75
N ALA A 461 -22.66 7.54 -34.57
CA ALA A 461 -23.02 8.19 -33.31
C ALA A 461 -22.18 7.69 -32.15
N CYS A 462 -22.11 8.46 -31.08
CA CYS A 462 -21.56 8.08 -29.76
C CYS A 462 -22.34 8.76 -28.65
N VAL A 463 -22.05 8.35 -27.40
CA VAL A 463 -22.53 9.01 -26.19
C VAL A 463 -21.35 9.52 -25.38
N VAL A 464 -21.55 10.68 -24.75
CA VAL A 464 -20.57 11.31 -23.85
C VAL A 464 -21.29 11.89 -22.64
N ALA A 465 -20.57 12.07 -21.54
CA ALA A 465 -21.06 12.81 -20.39
C ALA A 465 -21.06 14.33 -20.67
N ASP A 466 -21.95 15.07 -20.05
CA ASP A 466 -21.82 16.53 -20.04
C ASP A 466 -20.59 16.95 -19.22
N SER A 467 -20.03 18.12 -19.50
CA SER A 467 -18.80 18.60 -18.88
C SER A 467 -18.84 18.67 -17.35
N ASN A 468 -20.02 18.85 -16.76
CA ASN A 468 -20.21 18.96 -15.32
C ASN A 468 -20.86 17.72 -14.67
N ASP A 469 -21.21 16.72 -15.45
CA ASP A 469 -21.86 15.52 -14.96
C ASP A 469 -20.83 14.39 -14.82
N PRO A 470 -20.96 13.50 -13.84
CA PRO A 470 -20.13 12.31 -13.76
C PRO A 470 -20.36 11.40 -14.97
N THR A 471 -19.33 10.71 -15.41
CA THR A 471 -19.46 9.65 -16.44
C THR A 471 -20.34 8.52 -15.93
N ALA A 472 -20.88 7.70 -16.82
CA ALA A 472 -21.64 6.51 -16.44
C ALA A 472 -20.84 5.56 -15.54
N GLN A 473 -19.54 5.43 -15.80
CA GLN A 473 -18.63 4.60 -14.98
C GLN A 473 -18.45 5.17 -13.57
N MET A 474 -18.27 6.49 -13.45
CA MET A 474 -18.19 7.15 -12.14
C MET A 474 -19.49 6.96 -11.35
N GLN A 475 -20.64 7.03 -12.01
CA GLN A 475 -21.93 6.78 -11.36
C GLN A 475 -22.06 5.34 -10.85
N ASP A 476 -21.65 4.36 -11.65
CA ASP A 476 -21.67 2.96 -11.24
C ASP A 476 -20.71 2.71 -10.07
N LEU A 477 -19.53 3.31 -10.08
CA LEU A 477 -18.60 3.27 -8.97
C LEU A 477 -19.18 3.88 -7.68
N MET A 478 -19.80 5.06 -7.78
CA MET A 478 -20.46 5.73 -6.65
C MET A 478 -21.60 4.88 -6.06
N ARG A 479 -22.39 4.20 -6.93
CA ARG A 479 -23.44 3.27 -6.47
C ARG A 479 -22.86 2.05 -5.74
N GLN A 480 -21.77 1.48 -6.26
CA GLN A 480 -21.06 0.36 -5.60
C GLN A 480 -20.50 0.77 -4.23
N MET A 481 -20.06 2.03 -4.08
CA MET A 481 -19.61 2.60 -2.81
C MET A 481 -20.75 2.94 -1.84
N GLY A 482 -22.00 2.63 -2.19
CA GLY A 482 -23.18 2.83 -1.31
C GLY A 482 -23.76 4.24 -1.34
N GLN A 483 -23.35 5.10 -2.26
CA GLN A 483 -23.97 6.41 -2.46
C GLN A 483 -25.28 6.24 -3.25
N SER A 484 -26.33 5.85 -2.55
CA SER A 484 -27.70 5.77 -3.10
C SER A 484 -28.36 7.16 -3.09
N GLY A 485 -29.03 7.51 -4.20
CA GLY A 485 -29.80 8.76 -4.31
C GLY A 485 -29.22 9.83 -5.22
N LEU A 486 -28.11 9.55 -5.91
CA LEU A 486 -27.64 10.43 -6.96
C LEU A 486 -28.59 10.36 -8.18
N PRO A 487 -28.99 11.51 -8.76
CA PRO A 487 -29.78 11.51 -9.98
C PRO A 487 -28.98 10.85 -11.11
N ASP A 488 -29.66 10.04 -11.92
CA ASP A 488 -29.05 9.45 -13.11
C ASP A 488 -28.61 10.56 -14.07
N SER A 489 -27.32 10.67 -14.32
CA SER A 489 -26.81 11.57 -15.34
C SER A 489 -27.18 11.01 -16.71
N LYS A 490 -27.88 11.85 -17.51
CA LYS A 490 -28.29 11.49 -18.85
C LYS A 490 -27.17 11.84 -19.83
N PRO A 491 -26.76 10.92 -20.71
CA PRO A 491 -25.70 11.21 -21.67
C PRO A 491 -26.12 12.24 -22.71
N ILE A 492 -25.14 12.90 -23.31
CA ILE A 492 -25.29 13.64 -24.54
C ILE A 492 -25.09 12.65 -25.68
N PHE A 493 -26.04 12.60 -26.63
CA PHE A 493 -25.94 11.79 -27.83
C PHE A 493 -25.38 12.61 -28.98
N GLU A 494 -24.17 12.27 -29.42
CA GLU A 494 -23.50 12.91 -30.54
C GLU A 494 -23.75 12.12 -31.84
N ILE A 495 -24.15 12.80 -32.91
CA ILE A 495 -24.36 12.20 -34.25
C ILE A 495 -23.36 12.76 -35.24
N ASN A 496 -22.86 11.90 -36.16
CA ASN A 496 -21.98 12.27 -37.24
C ASN A 496 -22.77 12.67 -38.50
N PRO A 497 -22.85 13.97 -38.83
CA PRO A 497 -23.64 14.45 -39.99
C PRO A 497 -23.19 13.85 -41.31
N ASP A 498 -21.92 13.52 -41.43
CA ASP A 498 -21.31 13.05 -42.67
C ASP A 498 -21.46 11.56 -42.90
N HIS A 499 -21.83 10.82 -41.85
CA HIS A 499 -21.98 9.38 -41.94
C HIS A 499 -23.20 8.99 -42.83
N LYS A 500 -23.02 7.95 -43.67
CA LYS A 500 -24.03 7.50 -44.64
C LYS A 500 -25.39 7.17 -44.01
N ILE A 501 -25.40 6.55 -42.83
CA ILE A 501 -26.62 6.23 -42.08
C ILE A 501 -27.35 7.50 -41.66
N ILE A 502 -26.63 8.49 -41.14
CA ILE A 502 -27.20 9.77 -40.68
C ILE A 502 -27.75 10.57 -41.85
N LYS A 503 -27.04 10.62 -42.98
CA LYS A 503 -27.53 11.24 -44.24
C LYS A 503 -28.79 10.55 -44.76
N LYS A 504 -28.93 9.23 -44.65
CA LYS A 504 -30.18 8.53 -44.98
C LYS A 504 -31.28 8.85 -43.96
N LEU A 505 -30.97 8.84 -42.67
CA LEU A 505 -31.93 9.14 -41.60
C LEU A 505 -32.50 10.56 -41.71
N SER A 506 -31.70 11.55 -42.14
CA SER A 506 -32.17 12.95 -42.32
C SER A 506 -33.26 13.08 -43.38
N LYS A 507 -33.26 12.20 -44.41
CA LYS A 507 -34.23 12.16 -45.48
C LYS A 507 -35.50 11.35 -45.17
N MET A 508 -35.50 10.61 -44.05
CA MET A 508 -36.64 9.79 -43.65
C MET A 508 -37.77 10.64 -43.07
N ASN A 509 -39.02 10.27 -43.42
CA ASN A 509 -40.17 10.80 -42.73
C ASN A 509 -40.25 10.25 -41.29
N LYS A 510 -40.79 11.07 -40.36
CA LYS A 510 -40.98 10.63 -39.00
C LYS A 510 -42.07 9.56 -38.93
N ASN A 511 -41.66 8.31 -38.82
CA ASN A 511 -42.53 7.14 -38.74
C ASN A 511 -41.90 6.12 -37.73
N LYS A 512 -42.55 4.98 -37.56
CA LYS A 512 -42.07 3.91 -36.71
C LYS A 512 -40.64 3.45 -37.05
N GLN A 513 -40.31 3.36 -38.35
CA GLN A 513 -39.00 2.96 -38.83
C GLN A 513 -37.92 4.00 -38.46
N PHE A 514 -38.21 5.30 -38.58
CA PHE A 514 -37.33 6.37 -38.10
C PHE A 514 -37.04 6.23 -36.61
N ASN A 515 -38.10 6.06 -35.78
CA ASN A 515 -37.96 5.91 -34.34
C ASN A 515 -37.12 4.66 -33.96
N ASP A 516 -37.42 3.50 -34.59
CA ASP A 516 -36.69 2.25 -34.37
C ASP A 516 -35.20 2.41 -34.75
N THR A 517 -34.87 3.14 -35.83
CA THR A 517 -33.49 3.39 -36.26
C THR A 517 -32.76 4.31 -35.28
N VAL A 518 -33.42 5.38 -34.79
CA VAL A 518 -32.82 6.28 -33.78
C VAL A 518 -32.52 5.53 -32.48
N MET A 519 -33.48 4.72 -32.02
CA MET A 519 -33.26 3.91 -30.80
C MET A 519 -32.15 2.89 -30.98
N LEU A 520 -32.06 2.25 -32.16
CA LEU A 520 -30.99 1.30 -32.46
C LEU A 520 -29.60 1.96 -32.39
N LEU A 521 -29.45 3.15 -33.00
CA LEU A 521 -28.21 3.90 -32.99
C LEU A 521 -27.83 4.34 -31.57
N PHE A 522 -28.79 4.73 -30.76
CA PHE A 522 -28.58 5.11 -29.37
C PHE A 522 -28.14 3.89 -28.53
N ASP A 523 -28.87 2.78 -28.63
CA ASP A 523 -28.54 1.54 -27.93
C ASP A 523 -27.13 1.02 -28.30
N GLN A 524 -26.77 1.12 -29.61
CA GLN A 524 -25.41 0.79 -30.06
C GLN A 524 -24.35 1.71 -29.46
N ALA A 525 -24.60 3.01 -29.35
CA ALA A 525 -23.69 3.96 -28.77
C ALA A 525 -23.50 3.70 -27.24
N LEU A 526 -24.58 3.31 -26.55
CA LEU A 526 -24.50 2.89 -25.15
C LEU A 526 -23.63 1.64 -24.98
N LEU A 527 -23.84 0.61 -25.81
CA LEU A 527 -23.05 -0.63 -25.76
C LEU A 527 -21.55 -0.39 -25.95
N VAL A 528 -21.19 0.43 -26.94
CA VAL A 528 -19.78 0.74 -27.23
C VAL A 528 -19.13 1.53 -26.07
N SER A 529 -19.93 2.26 -25.30
CA SER A 529 -19.50 3.00 -24.12
C SER A 529 -19.61 2.20 -22.82
N ASN A 530 -19.87 0.89 -22.89
CA ASN A 530 -20.10 0.00 -21.74
C ASN A 530 -21.25 0.44 -20.81
N ILE A 531 -22.20 1.17 -21.35
CA ILE A 531 -23.40 1.58 -20.62
C ILE A 531 -24.48 0.51 -20.82
N LYS A 532 -25.09 0.09 -19.74
CA LYS A 532 -26.12 -0.94 -19.75
C LYS A 532 -27.37 -0.48 -20.51
N ILE A 533 -27.81 -1.29 -21.48
CA ILE A 533 -29.07 -1.06 -22.18
C ILE A 533 -30.24 -1.40 -21.27
N GLU A 534 -31.25 -0.51 -21.17
CA GLU A 534 -32.43 -0.72 -20.34
C GLU A 534 -33.24 -1.96 -20.76
N ASN A 535 -33.45 -2.14 -22.07
CA ASN A 535 -34.23 -3.26 -22.58
C ASN A 535 -33.48 -4.01 -23.72
N PRO A 536 -32.63 -4.99 -23.38
CA PRO A 536 -31.91 -5.78 -24.36
C PRO A 536 -32.81 -6.56 -25.35
N GLY A 537 -34.00 -6.98 -24.89
CA GLY A 537 -34.97 -7.70 -25.76
C GLY A 537 -35.51 -6.84 -26.90
N GLU A 538 -35.84 -5.58 -26.62
CA GLU A 538 -36.27 -4.64 -27.67
C GLU A 538 -35.13 -4.30 -28.62
N PHE A 539 -33.92 -4.14 -28.14
CA PHE A 539 -32.74 -3.90 -28.97
C PHE A 539 -32.53 -5.02 -29.98
N ILE A 540 -32.56 -6.28 -29.55
CA ILE A 540 -32.46 -7.45 -30.43
C ILE A 540 -33.62 -7.50 -31.43
N GLY A 541 -34.86 -7.21 -30.99
CA GLY A 541 -36.03 -7.14 -31.85
C GLY A 541 -35.89 -6.09 -32.97
N ARG A 542 -35.25 -4.92 -32.67
CA ARG A 542 -34.97 -3.88 -33.68
C ARG A 542 -33.88 -4.35 -34.67
N ILE A 543 -32.82 -5.02 -34.19
CA ILE A 543 -31.79 -5.60 -35.05
C ILE A 543 -32.41 -6.60 -36.03
N ASN A 544 -33.21 -7.56 -35.56
CA ASN A 544 -33.84 -8.57 -36.39
C ASN A 544 -34.70 -7.96 -37.48
N LYS A 545 -35.48 -6.91 -37.19
CA LYS A 545 -36.27 -6.21 -38.20
C LYS A 545 -35.42 -5.52 -39.27
N VAL A 546 -34.22 -5.06 -38.93
CA VAL A 546 -33.30 -4.48 -39.93
C VAL A 546 -32.69 -5.59 -40.79
N LEU A 547 -32.29 -6.71 -40.18
CA LEU A 547 -31.76 -7.87 -40.92
C LEU A 547 -32.80 -8.47 -41.88
N GLU A 548 -34.06 -8.66 -41.45
CA GLU A 548 -35.15 -9.15 -42.30
C GLU A 548 -35.37 -8.27 -43.55
N LYS A 549 -35.11 -6.98 -43.47
CA LYS A 549 -35.25 -6.06 -44.62
C LYS A 549 -34.01 -5.98 -45.48
N SER A 550 -32.88 -6.43 -45.02
CA SER A 550 -31.60 -6.38 -45.73
C SER A 550 -31.27 -7.71 -46.44
N LEU A 551 -31.86 -8.81 -45.99
CA LEU A 551 -31.81 -10.14 -46.61
C LEU A 551 -32.92 -10.26 -47.68
#